data_1c6007b9efaaa963e61a867cf7a3036b
#
_entry.id   1c6007b9efaaa963e61a867cf7a3036b
#
_cell.length_a   1.000
_cell.length_b   1.000
_cell.length_c   1.000
_cell.angle_alpha   90.00
_cell.angle_beta   90.00
_cell.angle_gamma   90.00
#
_symmetry.space_group_name_H-M   'P 1'
#
loop_
_entity.id
_entity.type
_entity.pdbx_description
1 polymer ?
#
loop_
_entity_poly.entity_id
_entity_poly.type
_entity_poly.pdbx_seq_one_letter_code
_entity_poly.pdbx_strand_id
1 'polypeptide(L)'
;MKNDIEFTLKGSVYSIPNSWEGLNTFQFKELVADLISMSAGKLSAGLVRVRHVCRVMGWDINKITDADAMGNIACLAEQVTFPFLICYPDNDAALADLDTDSYELCKRVPPERLTGITISRYLSRLDYKFVVDSCFCKQFIASVHIDGQDEPCLGYTIDTGFSMLTTSLTAQQFIDARELADCRDEQLPLLASILYSSLPYESDKAHQRAVLFSKVDIKTLQANRFNFKGFINYLFSRTEYKILTKIIPGKESVISTGAQYALYGLSADGYGNLREISQMSVLQYLGILRKKMIESVRSLHASKMDVAEIANTTRLPIDVINDIL
;
A
#
# COMPACT_ATOMS: atom_id res chain seq x y z
N MET A 1 12.67 -12.59 3.20
CA MET A 1 11.45 -13.09 3.89
C MET A 1 11.49 -12.58 5.31
N LYS A 2 10.46 -11.87 5.77
CA LYS A 2 10.33 -11.52 7.18
C LYS A 2 9.91 -12.79 7.90
N ASN A 3 10.77 -13.31 8.76
CA ASN A 3 10.46 -14.51 9.51
C ASN A 3 9.39 -14.18 10.55
N ASP A 4 8.40 -15.07 10.69
CA ASP A 4 7.44 -15.03 11.77
C ASP A 4 8.16 -15.05 13.13
N ILE A 5 7.53 -14.49 14.15
CA ILE A 5 8.07 -14.44 15.51
C ILE A 5 7.74 -15.77 16.17
N GLU A 6 8.76 -16.60 16.37
CA GLU A 6 8.61 -17.90 17.05
C GLU A 6 8.99 -17.78 18.53
N PHE A 7 8.21 -18.38 19.39
CA PHE A 7 8.50 -18.47 20.82
C PHE A 7 7.91 -19.72 21.45
N THR A 8 8.46 -20.13 22.58
CA THR A 8 7.98 -21.31 23.33
C THR A 8 7.23 -20.88 24.58
N LEU A 9 6.02 -21.41 24.76
CA LEU A 9 5.22 -21.22 25.96
C LEU A 9 4.77 -22.58 26.48
N LYS A 10 5.10 -22.90 27.73
CA LYS A 10 4.76 -24.19 28.38
C LYS A 10 5.13 -25.42 27.55
N GLY A 11 6.28 -25.38 26.87
CA GLY A 11 6.78 -26.47 26.03
C GLY A 11 6.17 -26.57 24.63
N SER A 12 5.22 -25.72 24.27
CA SER A 12 4.65 -25.64 22.93
C SER A 12 5.26 -24.46 22.16
N VAL A 13 5.53 -24.65 20.87
CA VAL A 13 6.04 -23.60 19.97
C VAL A 13 4.84 -22.86 19.35
N TYR A 14 4.90 -21.55 19.36
CA TYR A 14 3.93 -20.66 18.77
C TYR A 14 4.58 -19.74 17.76
N SER A 15 3.83 -19.28 16.78
CA SER A 15 4.28 -18.37 15.74
C SER A 15 3.31 -17.18 15.60
N ILE A 16 3.87 -15.98 15.51
CA ILE A 16 3.13 -14.74 15.25
C ILE A 16 3.57 -14.21 13.89
N PRO A 17 2.64 -14.00 12.93
CA PRO A 17 2.98 -13.43 11.63
C PRO A 17 3.67 -12.07 11.77
N ASN A 18 4.81 -11.91 11.12
CA ASN A 18 5.56 -10.64 11.07
C ASN A 18 5.62 -10.06 9.64
N SER A 19 4.55 -10.24 8.89
CA SER A 19 4.32 -9.65 7.58
C SER A 19 2.84 -9.42 7.35
N TRP A 20 2.50 -8.50 6.45
CA TRP A 20 1.10 -8.32 6.04
C TRP A 20 0.53 -9.61 5.48
N GLU A 21 1.23 -10.25 4.55
CA GLU A 21 0.77 -11.43 3.83
C GLU A 21 0.47 -12.63 4.74
N GLY A 22 1.10 -12.70 5.92
CA GLY A 22 0.85 -13.72 6.95
C GLY A 22 -0.49 -13.58 7.67
N LEU A 23 -1.17 -12.44 7.57
CA LEU A 23 -2.42 -12.20 8.28
C LEU A 23 -3.61 -12.91 7.61
N ASN A 24 -4.58 -13.35 8.43
CA ASN A 24 -5.91 -13.69 7.95
C ASN A 24 -6.81 -12.43 7.90
N THR A 25 -8.00 -12.56 7.29
CA THR A 25 -8.95 -11.44 7.11
C THR A 25 -9.34 -10.78 8.43
N PHE A 26 -9.60 -11.56 9.48
CA PHE A 26 -9.97 -11.02 10.79
C PHE A 26 -8.82 -10.22 11.41
N GLN A 27 -7.62 -10.79 11.46
CA GLN A 27 -6.42 -10.14 11.98
C GLN A 27 -6.12 -8.84 11.23
N PHE A 28 -6.26 -8.85 9.91
CA PHE A 28 -6.08 -7.69 9.06
C PHE A 28 -7.07 -6.56 9.42
N LYS A 29 -8.37 -6.85 9.43
CA LYS A 29 -9.42 -5.86 9.76
C LYS A 29 -9.21 -5.23 11.13
N GLU A 30 -8.88 -6.04 12.13
CA GLU A 30 -8.64 -5.58 13.48
C GLU A 30 -7.38 -4.71 13.59
N LEU A 31 -6.29 -5.12 12.92
CA LEU A 31 -5.06 -4.33 12.90
C LEU A 31 -5.28 -2.99 12.21
N VAL A 32 -5.97 -2.96 11.07
CA VAL A 32 -6.31 -1.71 10.37
C VAL A 32 -7.12 -0.76 11.25
N ALA A 33 -8.10 -1.26 12.00
CA ALA A 33 -8.89 -0.44 12.93
C ALA A 33 -8.02 0.16 14.05
N ASP A 34 -7.06 -0.62 14.57
CA ASP A 34 -6.10 -0.12 15.57
C ASP A 34 -5.15 0.92 14.96
N LEU A 35 -4.68 0.73 13.72
CA LEU A 35 -3.83 1.69 13.01
C LEU A 35 -4.56 3.02 12.72
N ILE A 36 -5.83 2.97 12.35
CA ILE A 36 -6.67 4.17 12.19
C ILE A 36 -6.81 4.89 13.53
N SER A 37 -7.05 4.14 14.62
CA SER A 37 -7.14 4.71 15.96
C SER A 37 -5.81 5.33 16.41
N MET A 38 -4.68 4.73 16.04
CA MET A 38 -3.35 5.31 16.28
C MET A 38 -3.14 6.60 15.49
N SER A 39 -3.49 6.62 14.22
CA SER A 39 -3.40 7.83 13.38
C SER A 39 -4.28 8.97 13.90
N ALA A 40 -5.38 8.64 14.58
CA ALA A 40 -6.25 9.59 15.27
C ALA A 40 -5.75 9.98 16.69
N GLY A 41 -4.55 9.53 17.10
CA GLY A 41 -3.97 9.82 18.42
C GLY A 41 -4.61 9.09 19.61
N LYS A 42 -5.48 8.09 19.35
CA LYS A 42 -6.19 7.33 20.40
C LYS A 42 -5.40 6.13 20.93
N LEU A 43 -4.45 5.63 20.15
CA LEU A 43 -3.60 4.50 20.51
C LEU A 43 -2.13 4.83 20.24
N SER A 44 -1.22 4.26 21.04
CA SER A 44 0.21 4.28 20.75
C SER A 44 0.60 3.10 19.85
N ALA A 45 1.71 3.21 19.12
CA ALA A 45 2.25 2.11 18.32
C ALA A 45 2.56 0.85 19.15
N GLY A 46 3.04 1.04 20.39
CA GLY A 46 3.26 -0.06 21.33
C GLY A 46 1.97 -0.82 21.66
N LEU A 47 0.88 -0.09 21.94
CA LEU A 47 -0.40 -0.72 22.25
C LEU A 47 -1.03 -1.42 21.03
N VAL A 48 -0.87 -0.87 19.83
CA VAL A 48 -1.28 -1.56 18.58
C VAL A 48 -0.57 -2.91 18.45
N ARG A 49 0.75 -2.95 18.69
CA ARG A 49 1.54 -4.19 18.65
C ARG A 49 1.10 -5.21 19.71
N VAL A 50 0.91 -4.76 20.95
CA VAL A 50 0.41 -5.64 22.06
C VAL A 50 -0.95 -6.22 21.71
N ARG A 51 -1.89 -5.40 21.23
CA ARG A 51 -3.21 -5.87 20.79
C ARG A 51 -3.11 -6.87 19.64
N HIS A 52 -2.20 -6.65 18.70
CA HIS A 52 -1.98 -7.59 17.60
C HIS A 52 -1.50 -8.94 18.12
N VAL A 53 -0.48 -8.98 18.99
CA VAL A 53 0.02 -10.22 19.62
C VAL A 53 -1.09 -10.95 20.36
N CYS A 54 -1.81 -10.25 21.25
CA CYS A 54 -2.91 -10.84 22.00
C CYS A 54 -3.99 -11.43 21.10
N ARG A 55 -4.32 -10.73 20.01
CA ARG A 55 -5.35 -11.18 19.05
C ARG A 55 -4.92 -12.43 18.27
N VAL A 56 -3.66 -12.49 17.83
CA VAL A 56 -3.11 -13.67 17.15
C VAL A 56 -3.12 -14.88 18.07
N MET A 57 -2.80 -14.66 19.35
CA MET A 57 -2.74 -15.72 20.37
C MET A 57 -4.08 -16.07 20.98
N GLY A 58 -5.16 -15.32 20.66
CA GLY A 58 -6.47 -15.49 21.29
C GLY A 58 -6.51 -15.08 22.78
N TRP A 59 -5.58 -14.22 23.22
CA TRP A 59 -5.52 -13.73 24.59
C TRP A 59 -6.38 -12.47 24.75
N ASP A 60 -7.13 -12.43 25.86
CA ASP A 60 -7.87 -11.22 26.24
C ASP A 60 -6.97 -10.30 27.09
N ILE A 61 -6.52 -9.21 26.49
CA ILE A 61 -5.61 -8.25 27.14
C ILE A 61 -6.19 -7.72 28.46
N ASN A 62 -7.52 -7.61 28.59
CA ASN A 62 -8.16 -7.07 29.79
C ASN A 62 -8.14 -8.06 30.97
N LYS A 63 -7.89 -9.34 30.69
CA LYS A 63 -7.77 -10.41 31.69
C LYS A 63 -6.35 -10.66 32.16
N ILE A 64 -5.35 -10.02 31.54
CA ILE A 64 -3.95 -10.17 31.89
C ILE A 64 -3.61 -9.15 32.97
N THR A 65 -3.61 -9.61 34.22
CA THR A 65 -3.32 -8.78 35.40
C THR A 65 -1.91 -8.98 35.95
N ASP A 66 -1.23 -10.04 35.52
CA ASP A 66 0.14 -10.33 35.95
C ASP A 66 1.14 -9.44 35.21
N ALA A 67 2.01 -8.75 35.96
CA ALA A 67 2.99 -7.80 35.42
C ALA A 67 4.06 -8.50 34.56
N ASP A 68 4.51 -9.70 34.97
CA ASP A 68 5.51 -10.46 34.23
C ASP A 68 4.96 -10.97 32.90
N ALA A 69 3.70 -11.46 32.91
CA ALA A 69 3.01 -11.84 31.68
C ALA A 69 2.87 -10.66 30.73
N MET A 70 2.49 -9.48 31.24
CA MET A 70 2.39 -8.26 30.42
C MET A 70 3.76 -7.83 29.87
N GLY A 71 4.82 -7.93 30.69
CA GLY A 71 6.19 -7.66 30.25
C GLY A 71 6.63 -8.59 29.11
N ASN A 72 6.35 -9.89 29.22
CA ASN A 72 6.66 -10.86 28.18
C ASN A 72 5.88 -10.58 26.87
N ILE A 73 4.60 -10.21 26.98
CA ILE A 73 3.80 -9.81 25.81
C ILE A 73 4.36 -8.55 25.16
N ALA A 74 4.79 -7.57 25.95
CA ALA A 74 5.43 -6.37 25.44
C ALA A 74 6.72 -6.71 24.66
N CYS A 75 7.55 -7.59 25.19
CA CYS A 75 8.76 -8.07 24.49
C CYS A 75 8.47 -8.77 23.16
N LEU A 76 7.40 -9.56 23.07
CA LEU A 76 6.93 -10.16 21.82
C LEU A 76 6.39 -9.08 20.86
N ALA A 77 5.61 -8.15 21.38
CA ALA A 77 5.01 -7.06 20.61
C ALA A 77 6.06 -6.15 19.95
N GLU A 78 7.19 -5.93 20.61
CA GLU A 78 8.29 -5.14 20.06
C GLU A 78 8.95 -5.76 18.83
N GLN A 79 8.85 -7.06 18.67
CA GLN A 79 9.34 -7.77 17.48
C GLN A 79 8.39 -7.62 16.28
N VAL A 80 7.14 -7.20 16.50
CA VAL A 80 6.17 -6.90 15.43
C VAL A 80 6.55 -5.58 14.77
N THR A 81 7.26 -5.62 13.65
CA THR A 81 7.83 -4.44 13.00
C THR A 81 7.16 -4.10 11.66
N PHE A 82 6.44 -5.05 11.04
CA PHE A 82 5.91 -4.89 9.69
C PHE A 82 4.89 -3.76 9.50
N PRO A 83 4.03 -3.41 10.48
CA PRO A 83 2.98 -2.41 10.26
C PRO A 83 3.50 -0.98 10.28
N PHE A 84 4.77 -0.77 10.64
CA PHE A 84 5.32 0.56 10.88
C PHE A 84 6.62 0.80 10.13
N LEU A 85 6.79 2.06 9.72
CA LEU A 85 8.08 2.65 9.40
C LEU A 85 8.42 3.68 10.47
N ILE A 86 9.71 3.87 10.72
CA ILE A 86 10.23 4.95 11.54
C ILE A 86 10.60 6.09 10.62
N CYS A 87 9.98 7.24 10.87
CA CYS A 87 10.27 8.48 10.18
C CYS A 87 11.05 9.39 11.11
N TYR A 88 12.22 9.80 10.66
CA TYR A 88 13.07 10.75 11.37
C TYR A 88 12.98 12.13 10.69
N PRO A 89 12.90 13.26 11.36
CA PRO A 89 12.99 14.57 10.74
C PRO A 89 14.36 14.75 10.08
N ASP A 90 14.39 15.31 8.88
CA ASP A 90 15.62 15.67 8.11
C ASP A 90 16.54 14.52 7.69
N ASN A 91 16.03 13.31 7.48
CA ASN A 91 16.83 12.10 7.52
C ASN A 91 17.07 11.29 6.26
N ASP A 92 16.52 11.64 5.15
CA ASP A 92 16.82 10.87 3.93
C ASP A 92 18.31 10.99 3.57
N ALA A 93 18.96 12.12 3.85
CA ALA A 93 20.38 12.29 3.66
C ALA A 93 21.26 11.44 4.60
N ALA A 94 20.88 11.31 5.88
CA ALA A 94 21.66 10.56 6.88
C ALA A 94 21.60 9.04 6.66
N LEU A 95 20.51 8.55 6.05
CA LEU A 95 20.32 7.13 5.75
C LEU A 95 20.75 6.77 4.32
N ALA A 96 21.02 7.74 3.46
CA ALA A 96 21.32 7.51 2.04
C ALA A 96 22.59 6.68 1.79
N ASP A 97 23.58 6.79 2.70
CA ASP A 97 24.86 6.10 2.59
C ASP A 97 24.85 4.68 3.20
N LEU A 98 23.72 4.23 3.73
CA LEU A 98 23.60 2.89 4.31
C LEU A 98 23.38 1.84 3.21
N ASP A 99 23.96 0.65 3.44
CA ASP A 99 23.55 -0.52 2.67
C ASP A 99 22.06 -0.83 2.86
N THR A 100 21.48 -1.56 1.92
CA THR A 100 20.03 -1.83 1.86
C THR A 100 19.50 -2.47 3.14
N ASP A 101 20.26 -3.41 3.74
CA ASP A 101 19.82 -4.14 4.93
C ASP A 101 19.84 -3.25 6.16
N SER A 102 20.91 -2.47 6.34
CA SER A 102 21.02 -1.47 7.41
C SER A 102 19.96 -0.37 7.28
N TYR A 103 19.69 0.11 6.06
CA TYR A 103 18.63 1.08 5.79
C TYR A 103 17.25 0.54 6.21
N GLU A 104 16.89 -0.66 5.74
CA GLU A 104 15.60 -1.28 6.09
C GLU A 104 15.48 -1.54 7.59
N LEU A 105 16.57 -1.91 8.26
CA LEU A 105 16.60 -2.10 9.71
C LEU A 105 16.37 -0.78 10.47
N CYS A 106 17.06 0.29 10.08
CA CYS A 106 16.89 1.63 10.68
C CYS A 106 15.47 2.19 10.50
N LYS A 107 14.80 1.83 9.41
CA LYS A 107 13.40 2.24 9.15
C LYS A 107 12.37 1.44 9.95
N ARG A 108 12.74 0.36 10.62
CA ARG A 108 11.78 -0.54 11.30
C ARG A 108 12.04 -0.76 12.78
N VAL A 109 13.27 -0.62 13.20
CA VAL A 109 13.70 -0.86 14.58
C VAL A 109 14.09 0.48 15.22
N PRO A 110 13.56 0.80 16.41
CA PRO A 110 13.92 2.02 17.12
C PRO A 110 15.43 2.13 17.36
N PRO A 111 16.01 3.32 17.30
CA PRO A 111 17.46 3.52 17.40
C PRO A 111 18.11 2.91 18.65
N GLU A 112 17.39 2.90 19.76
CA GLU A 112 17.85 2.37 21.06
C GLU A 112 18.11 0.85 21.01
N ARG A 113 17.52 0.17 20.01
CA ARG A 113 17.64 -1.28 19.83
C ARG A 113 18.53 -1.66 18.65
N LEU A 114 19.05 -0.71 17.91
CA LEU A 114 19.99 -0.93 16.80
C LEU A 114 21.38 -1.22 17.36
N THR A 115 21.65 -2.49 17.68
CA THR A 115 22.98 -2.91 18.14
C THR A 115 23.90 -3.19 16.95
N GLY A 116 25.13 -2.68 17.02
CA GLY A 116 26.16 -2.93 15.99
C GLY A 116 26.09 -2.00 14.75
N ILE A 117 25.12 -1.11 14.67
CA ILE A 117 25.02 -0.10 13.60
C ILE A 117 25.60 1.21 14.08
N THR A 118 26.65 1.69 13.41
CA THR A 118 27.39 2.92 13.82
C THR A 118 26.50 4.14 13.88
N ILE A 119 25.54 4.28 12.95
CA ILE A 119 24.63 5.43 12.89
C ILE A 119 23.58 5.44 14.02
N SER A 120 23.39 4.33 14.74
CA SER A 120 22.38 4.22 15.80
C SER A 120 22.50 5.31 16.87
N ARG A 121 23.75 5.66 17.23
CA ARG A 121 24.01 6.74 18.20
C ARG A 121 23.63 8.13 17.69
N TYR A 122 23.69 8.35 16.40
CA TYR A 122 23.22 9.58 15.78
C TYR A 122 21.69 9.59 15.74
N LEU A 123 21.08 8.52 15.26
CA LEU A 123 19.62 8.40 15.16
C LEU A 123 18.92 8.48 16.52
N SER A 124 19.53 7.97 17.59
CA SER A 124 18.98 8.04 18.95
C SER A 124 18.94 9.46 19.56
N ARG A 125 19.59 10.44 18.92
CA ARG A 125 19.53 11.85 19.30
C ARG A 125 18.45 12.64 18.55
N LEU A 126 17.82 12.01 17.56
CA LEU A 126 16.80 12.62 16.74
C LEU A 126 15.42 12.22 17.24
N ASP A 127 14.49 13.14 17.15
CA ASP A 127 13.08 12.80 17.32
C ASP A 127 12.65 11.88 16.19
N TYR A 128 11.89 10.86 16.51
CA TYR A 128 11.33 9.96 15.51
C TYR A 128 9.86 9.64 15.79
N LYS A 129 9.15 9.27 14.76
CA LYS A 129 7.76 8.83 14.88
C LYS A 129 7.51 7.57 14.07
N PHE A 130 6.59 6.75 14.58
CA PHE A 130 6.05 5.63 13.81
C PHE A 130 5.02 6.12 12.81
N VAL A 131 5.19 5.74 11.55
CA VAL A 131 4.19 5.92 10.49
C VAL A 131 3.74 4.56 10.00
N VAL A 132 2.52 4.47 9.51
CA VAL A 132 1.95 3.21 9.03
C VAL A 132 2.61 2.82 7.71
N ASP A 133 3.15 1.60 7.64
CA ASP A 133 3.61 0.98 6.40
C ASP A 133 2.47 0.16 5.77
N SER A 134 1.81 0.70 4.77
CA SER A 134 0.76 0.02 4.01
C SER A 134 1.26 -0.41 2.63
N CYS A 135 2.30 -1.25 2.59
CA CYS A 135 2.87 -1.76 1.33
C CYS A 135 2.85 -3.29 1.32
N PHE A 136 1.90 -3.87 0.60
CA PHE A 136 1.71 -5.32 0.51
C PHE A 136 0.93 -5.73 -0.74
N CYS A 137 1.07 -7.02 -1.13
CA CYS A 137 0.51 -7.59 -2.34
C CYS A 137 -0.43 -8.76 -2.01
N LYS A 138 -1.55 -8.45 -1.33
CA LYS A 138 -2.57 -9.45 -0.97
C LYS A 138 -3.95 -8.81 -0.90
N GLN A 139 -4.97 -9.50 -1.43
CA GLN A 139 -6.37 -9.15 -1.19
C GLN A 139 -6.86 -9.88 0.07
N PHE A 140 -7.09 -9.12 1.15
CA PHE A 140 -7.53 -9.69 2.45
C PHE A 140 -9.02 -9.87 2.55
N ILE A 141 -9.80 -9.07 1.84
CA ILE A 141 -11.26 -9.06 1.90
C ILE A 141 -11.77 -9.45 0.51
N ALA A 142 -11.74 -10.76 0.23
CA ALA A 142 -12.11 -11.29 -1.09
C ALA A 142 -13.59 -11.11 -1.42
N SER A 143 -14.46 -11.00 -0.41
CA SER A 143 -15.89 -10.80 -0.59
C SER A 143 -16.50 -9.99 0.54
N VAL A 144 -17.61 -9.32 0.24
CA VAL A 144 -18.40 -8.56 1.21
C VAL A 144 -19.85 -9.02 1.12
N HIS A 145 -20.42 -9.39 2.28
CA HIS A 145 -21.85 -9.64 2.42
C HIS A 145 -22.59 -8.33 2.65
N ILE A 146 -23.70 -8.16 1.97
CA ILE A 146 -24.59 -7.01 2.12
C ILE A 146 -25.95 -7.54 2.55
N ASP A 147 -26.48 -7.02 3.66
CA ASP A 147 -27.80 -7.40 4.16
C ASP A 147 -28.88 -7.26 3.10
N GLY A 148 -29.61 -8.34 2.86
CA GLY A 148 -30.65 -8.41 1.84
C GLY A 148 -30.16 -8.79 0.46
N GLN A 149 -28.89 -9.23 0.30
CA GLN A 149 -28.39 -9.86 -0.90
C GLN A 149 -28.11 -11.35 -0.61
N ASP A 150 -28.54 -12.24 -1.50
CA ASP A 150 -28.36 -13.68 -1.33
C ASP A 150 -26.91 -14.11 -1.54
N GLU A 151 -26.18 -13.43 -2.43
CA GLU A 151 -24.81 -13.74 -2.77
C GLU A 151 -23.84 -12.63 -2.31
N PRO A 152 -22.62 -13.02 -1.87
CA PRO A 152 -21.59 -12.05 -1.52
C PRO A 152 -21.08 -11.31 -2.76
N CYS A 153 -20.81 -10.03 -2.61
CA CYS A 153 -20.12 -9.26 -3.63
C CYS A 153 -18.63 -9.65 -3.65
N LEU A 154 -18.16 -10.19 -4.76
CA LEU A 154 -16.75 -10.57 -4.92
C LEU A 154 -15.92 -9.36 -5.29
N GLY A 155 -14.78 -9.18 -4.61
CA GLY A 155 -13.80 -8.16 -4.90
C GLY A 155 -12.83 -8.55 -6.01
N TYR A 156 -11.97 -7.59 -6.39
CA TYR A 156 -10.87 -7.88 -7.30
C TYR A 156 -9.92 -8.94 -6.70
N THR A 157 -9.18 -9.61 -7.58
CA THR A 157 -8.18 -10.61 -7.17
C THR A 157 -6.76 -10.04 -7.31
N ILE A 158 -5.86 -10.52 -6.47
CA ILE A 158 -4.41 -10.37 -6.59
C ILE A 158 -3.81 -11.76 -6.46
N ASP A 159 -2.99 -12.14 -7.44
CA ASP A 159 -2.24 -13.39 -7.41
C ASP A 159 -0.77 -13.11 -7.75
N THR A 160 0.13 -13.78 -7.03
CA THR A 160 1.58 -13.71 -7.21
C THR A 160 2.18 -15.08 -7.53
N GLY A 161 1.35 -16.01 -8.02
CA GLY A 161 1.77 -17.33 -8.43
C GLY A 161 2.84 -17.28 -9.52
N PHE A 162 3.75 -18.25 -9.49
CA PHE A 162 4.86 -18.35 -10.45
C PHE A 162 5.73 -17.08 -10.57
N SER A 163 5.89 -16.33 -9.49
CA SER A 163 6.61 -15.05 -9.46
C SER A 163 6.06 -13.99 -10.43
N MET A 164 4.81 -14.13 -10.85
CA MET A 164 4.11 -13.19 -11.71
C MET A 164 2.95 -12.54 -10.95
N LEU A 165 2.92 -11.22 -10.95
CA LEU A 165 1.79 -10.48 -10.41
C LEU A 165 0.66 -10.47 -11.43
N THR A 166 -0.53 -10.89 -11.01
CA THR A 166 -1.77 -10.75 -11.77
C THR A 166 -2.86 -10.14 -10.91
N THR A 167 -3.82 -9.47 -11.55
CA THR A 167 -4.98 -8.90 -10.88
C THR A 167 -6.16 -8.83 -11.85
N SER A 168 -7.36 -8.94 -11.32
CA SER A 168 -8.59 -8.77 -12.10
C SER A 168 -9.03 -7.30 -12.26
N LEU A 169 -8.34 -6.34 -11.61
CA LEU A 169 -8.65 -4.92 -11.77
C LEU A 169 -8.48 -4.49 -13.24
N THR A 170 -9.51 -3.86 -13.80
CA THR A 170 -9.41 -3.19 -15.09
C THR A 170 -8.78 -1.80 -14.94
N ALA A 171 -8.31 -1.23 -16.05
CA ALA A 171 -7.74 0.12 -16.07
C ALA A 171 -8.73 1.16 -15.54
N GLN A 172 -9.98 1.15 -16.02
CA GLN A 172 -11.01 2.09 -15.57
C GLN A 172 -11.36 1.89 -14.10
N GLN A 173 -11.54 0.65 -13.65
CA GLN A 173 -11.82 0.35 -12.25
C GLN A 173 -10.72 0.84 -11.32
N PHE A 174 -9.46 0.66 -11.71
CA PHE A 174 -8.31 1.16 -10.97
C PHE A 174 -8.27 2.69 -10.91
N ILE A 175 -8.54 3.37 -12.03
CA ILE A 175 -8.57 4.83 -12.11
C ILE A 175 -9.64 5.38 -11.17
N ASP A 176 -10.88 4.89 -11.29
CA ASP A 176 -12.01 5.34 -10.48
C ASP A 176 -11.75 5.08 -8.97
N ALA A 177 -11.24 3.91 -8.64
CA ALA A 177 -10.89 3.57 -7.25
C ALA A 177 -9.73 4.42 -6.71
N ARG A 178 -8.73 4.75 -7.54
CA ARG A 178 -7.58 5.55 -7.14
C ARG A 178 -7.95 6.98 -6.79
N GLU A 179 -8.89 7.58 -7.50
CA GLU A 179 -9.43 8.92 -7.20
C GLU A 179 -10.07 8.97 -5.81
N LEU A 180 -10.59 7.84 -5.33
CA LEU A 180 -11.21 7.69 -4.02
C LEU A 180 -10.29 7.09 -2.94
N ALA A 181 -9.03 6.83 -3.25
CA ALA A 181 -8.12 6.18 -2.29
C ALA A 181 -7.92 7.01 -0.99
N ASP A 182 -7.96 8.34 -1.10
CA ASP A 182 -7.85 9.28 0.02
C ASP A 182 -9.17 9.96 0.37
N CYS A 183 -10.30 9.37 -0.04
CA CYS A 183 -11.62 9.91 0.21
C CYS A 183 -11.99 9.93 1.71
N ARG A 184 -12.99 10.75 2.05
CA ARG A 184 -13.60 10.75 3.37
C ARG A 184 -14.46 9.51 3.58
N ASP A 185 -14.79 9.22 4.84
CA ASP A 185 -15.52 8.00 5.19
C ASP A 185 -16.92 7.93 4.53
N GLU A 186 -17.54 9.07 4.22
CA GLU A 186 -18.83 9.13 3.50
C GLU A 186 -18.75 8.56 2.07
N GLN A 187 -17.57 8.55 1.45
CA GLN A 187 -17.36 8.05 0.09
C GLN A 187 -16.87 6.58 0.06
N LEU A 188 -16.61 5.98 1.22
CA LEU A 188 -16.16 4.57 1.30
C LEU A 188 -17.14 3.57 0.66
N PRO A 189 -18.47 3.75 0.76
CA PRO A 189 -19.41 2.88 0.06
C PRO A 189 -19.23 2.90 -1.46
N LEU A 190 -18.92 4.05 -2.05
CA LEU A 190 -18.65 4.16 -3.49
C LEU A 190 -17.33 3.46 -3.84
N LEU A 191 -16.25 3.69 -3.08
CA LEU A 191 -14.99 2.98 -3.29
C LEU A 191 -15.18 1.45 -3.21
N ALA A 192 -15.91 0.97 -2.21
CA ALA A 192 -16.21 -0.44 -2.08
C ALA A 192 -17.03 -0.95 -3.27
N SER A 193 -18.05 -0.21 -3.71
CA SER A 193 -18.84 -0.58 -4.89
C SER A 193 -17.99 -0.72 -6.15
N ILE A 194 -17.00 0.15 -6.35
CA ILE A 194 -16.04 0.05 -7.46
C ILE A 194 -15.20 -1.21 -7.33
N LEU A 195 -14.59 -1.45 -6.17
CA LEU A 195 -13.67 -2.56 -5.94
C LEU A 195 -14.35 -3.95 -5.96
N TYR A 196 -15.67 -3.99 -5.70
CA TYR A 196 -16.49 -5.21 -5.70
C TYR A 196 -17.48 -5.24 -6.87
N SER A 197 -17.16 -4.56 -7.97
CA SER A 197 -17.94 -4.61 -9.20
C SER A 197 -17.61 -5.85 -10.03
N SER A 198 -18.66 -6.45 -10.59
CA SER A 198 -18.51 -7.54 -11.57
C SER A 198 -17.90 -7.03 -12.88
N LEU A 199 -17.28 -7.93 -13.63
CA LEU A 199 -16.80 -7.66 -14.98
C LEU A 199 -17.90 -7.93 -16.04
N PRO A 200 -17.96 -7.16 -17.12
CA PRO A 200 -17.17 -5.95 -17.39
C PRO A 200 -17.52 -4.82 -16.46
N TYR A 201 -16.52 -4.06 -16.03
CA TYR A 201 -16.71 -2.93 -15.12
C TYR A 201 -17.42 -1.76 -15.83
N GLU A 202 -18.43 -1.20 -15.16
CA GLU A 202 -19.17 0.00 -15.62
C GLU A 202 -19.28 0.99 -14.45
N SER A 203 -18.71 2.20 -14.62
CA SER A 203 -18.65 3.23 -13.58
C SER A 203 -20.04 3.62 -13.09
N ASP A 204 -21.01 3.84 -14.01
CA ASP A 204 -22.39 4.23 -13.66
C ASP A 204 -23.08 3.16 -12.78
N LYS A 205 -22.88 1.89 -13.08
CA LYS A 205 -23.42 0.78 -12.26
C LYS A 205 -22.79 0.76 -10.88
N ALA A 206 -21.49 1.03 -10.78
CA ALA A 206 -20.80 1.12 -9.49
C ALA A 206 -21.37 2.26 -8.64
N HIS A 207 -21.62 3.43 -9.23
CA HIS A 207 -22.27 4.57 -8.55
C HIS A 207 -23.66 4.22 -8.04
N GLN A 208 -24.51 3.58 -8.86
CA GLN A 208 -25.85 3.15 -8.47
C GLN A 208 -25.81 2.14 -7.31
N ARG A 209 -24.85 1.19 -7.33
CA ARG A 209 -24.69 0.18 -6.30
C ARG A 209 -24.09 0.70 -4.99
N ALA A 210 -23.49 1.89 -4.98
CA ALA A 210 -22.88 2.46 -3.78
C ALA A 210 -23.86 2.55 -2.59
N VAL A 211 -25.15 2.79 -2.87
CA VAL A 211 -26.22 2.81 -1.84
C VAL A 211 -26.33 1.45 -1.11
N LEU A 212 -26.09 0.34 -1.80
CA LEU A 212 -26.11 -0.99 -1.16
C LEU A 212 -24.94 -1.14 -0.20
N PHE A 213 -23.77 -0.67 -0.60
CA PHE A 213 -22.55 -0.74 0.23
C PHE A 213 -22.59 0.18 1.46
N SER A 214 -23.49 1.14 1.54
CA SER A 214 -23.70 1.93 2.76
C SER A 214 -24.22 1.10 3.95
N LYS A 215 -24.72 -0.12 3.72
CA LYS A 215 -25.13 -1.07 4.74
C LYS A 215 -23.96 -1.90 5.32
N VAL A 216 -22.80 -1.86 4.68
CA VAL A 216 -21.60 -2.56 5.14
C VAL A 216 -21.00 -1.82 6.34
N ASP A 217 -20.53 -2.56 7.33
CA ASP A 217 -19.92 -1.95 8.52
C ASP A 217 -18.71 -1.08 8.15
N ILE A 218 -18.57 0.04 8.85
CA ILE A 218 -17.54 1.05 8.56
C ILE A 218 -16.13 0.49 8.68
N LYS A 219 -15.89 -0.45 9.60
CA LYS A 219 -14.60 -1.10 9.80
C LYS A 219 -14.19 -1.93 8.57
N THR A 220 -15.13 -2.63 7.97
CA THR A 220 -14.92 -3.36 6.71
C THR A 220 -14.63 -2.41 5.56
N LEU A 221 -15.37 -1.31 5.45
CA LEU A 221 -15.15 -0.30 4.40
C LEU A 221 -13.77 0.38 4.55
N GLN A 222 -13.37 0.74 5.75
CA GLN A 222 -12.05 1.30 6.03
C GLN A 222 -10.93 0.30 5.75
N ALA A 223 -11.13 -0.98 6.09
CA ALA A 223 -10.19 -2.04 5.79
C ALA A 223 -10.07 -2.27 4.27
N ASN A 224 -11.16 -2.17 3.49
CA ASN A 224 -11.12 -2.22 2.03
C ASN A 224 -10.29 -1.08 1.43
N ARG A 225 -10.50 0.15 1.89
CA ARG A 225 -9.66 1.29 1.47
C ARG A 225 -8.20 1.05 1.78
N PHE A 226 -7.89 0.58 2.98
CA PHE A 226 -6.51 0.30 3.41
C PHE A 226 -5.89 -0.82 2.56
N ASN A 227 -6.65 -1.87 2.25
CA ASN A 227 -6.20 -2.96 1.38
C ASN A 227 -5.84 -2.46 -0.02
N PHE A 228 -6.71 -1.66 -0.62
CA PHE A 228 -6.47 -1.09 -1.93
C PHE A 228 -5.26 -0.13 -1.94
N LYS A 229 -5.12 0.74 -0.92
CA LYS A 229 -3.93 1.60 -0.76
C LYS A 229 -2.65 0.79 -0.61
N GLY A 230 -2.69 -0.30 0.15
CA GLY A 230 -1.55 -1.21 0.30
C GLY A 230 -1.10 -1.80 -1.04
N PHE A 231 -2.04 -2.19 -1.88
CA PHE A 231 -1.75 -2.68 -3.23
C PHE A 231 -1.21 -1.59 -4.16
N ILE A 232 -1.80 -0.38 -4.14
CA ILE A 232 -1.26 0.78 -4.87
C ILE A 232 0.19 1.05 -4.46
N ASN A 233 0.46 1.11 -3.17
CA ASN A 233 1.80 1.37 -2.65
C ASN A 233 2.79 0.27 -3.10
N TYR A 234 2.36 -0.99 -3.10
CA TYR A 234 3.17 -2.09 -3.62
C TYR A 234 3.47 -1.92 -5.11
N LEU A 235 2.46 -1.67 -5.93
CA LEU A 235 2.62 -1.46 -7.38
C LEU A 235 3.65 -0.37 -7.69
N PHE A 236 3.58 0.75 -6.99
CA PHE A 236 4.40 1.93 -7.29
C PHE A 236 5.69 2.04 -6.47
N SER A 237 5.97 1.11 -5.56
CA SER A 237 7.24 1.10 -4.81
C SER A 237 8.06 -0.17 -5.01
N ARG A 238 7.41 -1.31 -5.31
CA ARG A 238 8.05 -2.63 -5.34
C ARG A 238 8.04 -3.30 -6.73
N THR A 239 7.49 -2.63 -7.74
CA THR A 239 7.48 -3.14 -9.12
C THR A 239 8.14 -2.15 -10.09
N GLU A 240 8.28 -2.56 -11.34
CA GLU A 240 8.78 -1.69 -12.42
C GLU A 240 7.92 -0.45 -12.68
N TYR A 241 6.69 -0.39 -12.16
CA TYR A 241 5.80 0.78 -12.29
C TYR A 241 6.19 1.94 -11.38
N LYS A 242 7.17 1.77 -10.49
CA LYS A 242 7.70 2.85 -9.63
C LYS A 242 8.11 4.11 -10.43
N ILE A 243 8.53 3.95 -11.67
CA ILE A 243 8.91 5.05 -12.56
C ILE A 243 7.73 5.99 -12.84
N LEU A 244 6.50 5.49 -12.86
CA LEU A 244 5.29 6.28 -13.15
C LEU A 244 4.92 7.28 -12.03
N THR A 245 5.54 7.17 -10.86
CA THR A 245 5.32 8.09 -9.73
C THR A 245 6.45 9.09 -9.52
N LYS A 246 7.50 9.03 -10.33
CA LYS A 246 8.66 9.91 -10.23
C LYS A 246 8.50 11.25 -10.98
N ILE A 247 7.34 11.48 -11.61
CA ILE A 247 7.07 12.73 -12.35
C ILE A 247 6.96 13.89 -11.35
N ILE A 248 7.78 14.93 -11.55
CA ILE A 248 7.76 16.14 -10.72
C ILE A 248 6.49 16.94 -11.06
N PRO A 249 5.62 17.26 -10.09
CA PRO A 249 4.43 18.07 -10.36
C PRO A 249 4.79 19.45 -10.90
N GLY A 250 4.11 19.88 -11.95
CA GLY A 250 4.27 21.24 -12.48
C GLY A 250 3.62 22.28 -11.56
N LYS A 251 4.08 23.54 -11.67
CA LYS A 251 3.56 24.67 -10.87
C LYS A 251 2.11 25.09 -11.23
N GLU A 252 1.60 24.65 -12.35
CA GLU A 252 0.25 25.01 -12.80
C GLU A 252 -0.71 23.85 -12.55
N SER A 253 -1.63 24.02 -11.60
CA SER A 253 -2.79 23.17 -11.48
C SER A 253 -3.83 23.59 -12.54
N VAL A 254 -3.64 23.14 -13.75
CA VAL A 254 -4.75 23.06 -14.69
C VAL A 254 -5.74 22.08 -14.11
N ILE A 255 -7.04 22.36 -14.19
CA ILE A 255 -8.07 21.37 -13.86
C ILE A 255 -7.74 20.13 -14.69
N SER A 256 -7.18 19.13 -14.03
CA SER A 256 -6.80 17.87 -14.68
C SER A 256 -8.07 17.11 -15.01
N THR A 257 -8.20 16.61 -16.23
CA THR A 257 -9.23 15.63 -16.60
C THR A 257 -8.90 14.26 -15.96
N GLY A 258 -7.92 14.22 -15.03
CA GLY A 258 -7.55 13.06 -14.26
C GLY A 258 -6.84 11.98 -15.08
N ALA A 259 -6.76 10.81 -14.50
CA ALA A 259 -6.15 9.65 -15.13
C ALA A 259 -6.96 9.14 -16.35
N GLN A 260 -8.20 9.59 -16.54
CA GLN A 260 -9.00 9.29 -17.73
C GLN A 260 -8.38 9.86 -19.02
N TYR A 261 -7.69 11.01 -18.93
CA TYR A 261 -6.99 11.59 -20.09
C TYR A 261 -5.98 10.59 -20.69
N ALA A 262 -5.32 9.79 -19.85
CA ALA A 262 -4.39 8.78 -20.34
C ALA A 262 -5.09 7.69 -21.18
N LEU A 263 -6.33 7.32 -20.87
CA LEU A 263 -7.11 6.36 -21.67
C LEU A 263 -7.42 6.93 -23.06
N TYR A 264 -7.80 8.21 -23.17
CA TYR A 264 -8.02 8.87 -24.45
C TYR A 264 -6.72 8.96 -25.26
N GLY A 265 -5.61 9.32 -24.63
CA GLY A 265 -4.30 9.38 -25.25
C GLY A 265 -3.89 8.02 -25.83
N LEU A 266 -4.08 6.93 -25.10
CA LEU A 266 -3.78 5.59 -25.59
C LEU A 266 -4.68 5.19 -26.77
N SER A 267 -5.96 5.59 -26.76
CA SER A 267 -6.86 5.33 -27.89
C SER A 267 -6.42 6.12 -29.14
N ALA A 268 -6.04 7.39 -28.98
CA ALA A 268 -5.51 8.20 -30.07
C ALA A 268 -4.20 7.64 -30.66
N ASP A 269 -3.38 7.00 -29.85
CA ASP A 269 -2.11 6.35 -30.25
C ASP A 269 -2.32 4.95 -30.87
N GLY A 270 -3.56 4.49 -31.01
CA GLY A 270 -3.88 3.23 -31.70
C GLY A 270 -3.74 1.95 -30.86
N TYR A 271 -3.67 2.06 -29.53
CA TYR A 271 -3.62 0.89 -28.63
C TYR A 271 -4.97 0.17 -28.47
N GLY A 272 -6.02 0.64 -29.12
CA GLY A 272 -7.36 0.11 -29.13
C GLY A 272 -8.41 1.21 -29.01
N ASN A 273 -9.70 0.85 -29.09
CA ASN A 273 -10.75 1.81 -28.78
C ASN A 273 -10.86 2.04 -27.27
N LEU A 274 -11.51 3.14 -26.89
CA LEU A 274 -11.63 3.54 -25.47
C LEU A 274 -12.22 2.44 -24.58
N ARG A 275 -13.19 1.69 -25.08
CA ARG A 275 -13.82 0.59 -24.34
C ARG A 275 -12.84 -0.56 -24.11
N GLU A 276 -12.07 -0.93 -25.11
CA GLU A 276 -11.05 -1.98 -24.98
C GLU A 276 -9.96 -1.58 -23.96
N ILE A 277 -9.49 -0.35 -24.04
CA ILE A 277 -8.46 0.18 -23.11
C ILE A 277 -9.02 0.26 -21.70
N SER A 278 -10.26 0.71 -21.52
CA SER A 278 -10.88 0.81 -20.19
C SER A 278 -11.06 -0.55 -19.50
N GLN A 279 -11.28 -1.61 -20.29
CA GLN A 279 -11.49 -2.97 -19.79
C GLN A 279 -10.20 -3.83 -19.75
N MET A 280 -9.08 -3.32 -20.27
CA MET A 280 -7.80 -4.06 -20.16
C MET A 280 -7.37 -4.18 -18.70
N SER A 281 -6.54 -5.19 -18.40
CA SER A 281 -5.93 -5.31 -17.07
C SER A 281 -5.15 -4.04 -16.71
N VAL A 282 -5.25 -3.59 -15.46
CA VAL A 282 -4.47 -2.45 -14.96
C VAL A 282 -2.96 -2.63 -15.16
N LEU A 283 -2.45 -3.87 -15.08
CA LEU A 283 -1.01 -4.13 -15.30
C LEU A 283 -0.63 -3.91 -16.77
N GLN A 284 -1.47 -4.29 -17.72
CA GLN A 284 -1.27 -3.98 -19.14
C GLN A 284 -1.29 -2.47 -19.39
N TYR A 285 -2.29 -1.78 -18.81
CA TYR A 285 -2.41 -0.32 -18.89
C TYR A 285 -1.16 0.38 -18.35
N LEU A 286 -0.71 0.03 -17.15
CA LEU A 286 0.50 0.60 -16.56
C LEU A 286 1.77 0.23 -17.35
N GLY A 287 1.82 -0.98 -17.91
CA GLY A 287 2.90 -1.42 -18.78
C GLY A 287 3.03 -0.57 -20.05
N ILE A 288 1.90 -0.25 -20.69
CA ILE A 288 1.88 0.64 -21.87
C ILE A 288 2.33 2.04 -21.48
N LEU A 289 1.84 2.61 -20.38
CA LEU A 289 2.26 3.93 -19.90
C LEU A 289 3.76 3.98 -19.62
N ARG A 290 4.30 2.97 -18.95
CA ARG A 290 5.73 2.83 -18.68
C ARG A 290 6.53 2.75 -19.99
N LYS A 291 6.10 1.93 -20.93
CA LYS A 291 6.75 1.78 -22.23
C LYS A 291 6.81 3.14 -22.97
N LYS A 292 5.68 3.85 -23.07
CA LYS A 292 5.62 5.17 -23.70
C LYS A 292 6.55 6.19 -23.03
N MET A 293 6.62 6.19 -21.71
CA MET A 293 7.54 7.07 -20.99
C MET A 293 8.99 6.77 -21.34
N ILE A 294 9.41 5.52 -21.36
CA ILE A 294 10.77 5.10 -21.73
C ILE A 294 11.06 5.45 -23.19
N GLU A 295 10.14 5.18 -24.11
CA GLU A 295 10.30 5.51 -25.54
C GLU A 295 10.41 7.01 -25.78
N SER A 296 9.65 7.83 -25.04
CA SER A 296 9.73 9.28 -25.09
C SER A 296 11.13 9.78 -24.70
N VAL A 297 11.65 9.30 -23.56
CA VAL A 297 13.01 9.67 -23.10
C VAL A 297 14.06 9.29 -24.13
N ARG A 298 14.02 8.06 -24.67
CA ARG A 298 14.97 7.57 -25.67
C ARG A 298 14.88 8.34 -26.99
N SER A 299 13.68 8.71 -27.43
CA SER A 299 13.48 9.51 -28.65
C SER A 299 14.02 10.90 -28.49
N LEU A 300 13.83 11.58 -27.37
CA LEU A 300 14.40 12.89 -27.08
C LEU A 300 15.93 12.84 -27.05
N HIS A 301 16.52 11.83 -26.44
CA HIS A 301 17.96 11.63 -26.43
C HIS A 301 18.53 11.35 -27.82
N ALA A 302 17.83 10.51 -28.61
CA ALA A 302 18.22 10.28 -30.02
C ALA A 302 18.18 11.55 -30.88
N SER A 303 17.33 12.52 -30.52
CA SER A 303 17.27 13.86 -31.14
C SER A 303 18.38 14.79 -30.63
N LYS A 304 19.38 14.28 -29.90
CA LYS A 304 20.52 15.00 -29.33
C LYS A 304 20.14 16.03 -28.24
N MET A 305 18.98 15.87 -27.63
CA MET A 305 18.60 16.66 -26.45
C MET A 305 19.43 16.20 -25.24
N ASP A 306 19.96 17.11 -24.46
CA ASP A 306 20.72 16.76 -23.29
C ASP A 306 19.81 16.28 -22.12
N VAL A 307 20.41 15.63 -21.10
CA VAL A 307 19.66 15.03 -19.99
C VAL A 307 18.86 16.07 -19.17
N ALA A 308 19.40 17.29 -19.04
CA ALA A 308 18.73 18.38 -18.33
C ALA A 308 17.50 18.89 -19.09
N GLU A 309 17.62 19.02 -20.42
CA GLU A 309 16.49 19.38 -21.29
C GLU A 309 15.42 18.29 -21.31
N ILE A 310 15.82 17.02 -21.35
CA ILE A 310 14.91 15.89 -21.26
C ILE A 310 14.17 15.93 -19.92
N ALA A 311 14.87 16.20 -18.80
CA ALA A 311 14.28 16.31 -17.48
C ALA A 311 13.22 17.43 -17.41
N ASN A 312 13.52 18.59 -17.99
CA ASN A 312 12.57 19.71 -18.07
C ASN A 312 11.35 19.38 -18.94
N THR A 313 11.54 18.68 -20.06
CA THR A 313 10.47 18.33 -20.99
C THR A 313 9.57 17.23 -20.45
N THR A 314 10.15 16.17 -19.88
CA THR A 314 9.41 15.00 -19.37
C THR A 314 8.98 15.14 -17.92
N ARG A 315 9.55 16.08 -17.20
CA ARG A 315 9.41 16.26 -15.73
C ARG A 315 9.89 15.05 -14.93
N LEU A 316 10.76 14.24 -15.51
CA LEU A 316 11.39 13.13 -14.80
C LEU A 316 12.67 13.61 -14.10
N PRO A 317 12.98 13.08 -12.91
CA PRO A 317 14.27 13.30 -12.27
C PRO A 317 15.43 12.81 -13.14
N ILE A 318 16.58 13.45 -13.03
CA ILE A 318 17.77 13.15 -13.83
C ILE A 318 18.28 11.72 -13.59
N ASP A 319 18.21 11.24 -12.35
CA ASP A 319 18.58 9.87 -11.99
C ASP A 319 17.71 8.84 -12.73
N VAL A 320 16.40 9.08 -12.81
CA VAL A 320 15.47 8.21 -13.55
C VAL A 320 15.76 8.22 -15.06
N ILE A 321 16.13 9.37 -15.63
CA ILE A 321 16.49 9.46 -17.04
C ILE A 321 17.78 8.68 -17.30
N ASN A 322 18.78 8.81 -16.45
CA ASN A 322 20.04 8.06 -16.57
C ASN A 322 19.82 6.54 -16.43
N ASP A 323 18.85 6.10 -15.63
CA ASP A 323 18.49 4.68 -15.53
C ASP A 323 17.77 4.13 -16.78
N ILE A 324 17.16 5.01 -17.58
CA ILE A 324 16.46 4.65 -18.84
C ILE A 324 17.41 4.59 -20.03
N LEU A 325 18.41 5.48 -20.07
CA LEU A 325 19.37 5.61 -21.16
C LEU A 325 20.49 4.60 -21.08
#